data_fbfacfbdc93c2a659518d618682b5535
#
_entry.id   fbfacfbdc93c2a659518d618682b5535
#
_cell.length_a   1.000
_cell.length_b   1.000
_cell.length_c   1.000
_cell.angle_alpha   90.00
_cell.angle_beta   90.00
_cell.angle_gamma   90.00
#
_symmetry.space_group_name_H-M   'P 1'
#
loop_
_entity.id
_entity.type
_entity.pdbx_description
1 polymer ?
#
loop_
_entity_poly.entity_id
_entity_poly.type
_entity_poly.pdbx_seq_one_letter_code
_entity_poly.pdbx_strand_id
1 'polypeptide(L)'
;LDGLAAGITVIVSLFFALTAMALGDSAAGYMSIAIAGGCIGFLFFNKYPAKIFMGDTGSLFLGGAISVIAVGLEMPLILVIAGFVYLFETLSVILQVASFKLTGKRIFKMAPIHHHFEMCGWKENKIVLVFSAVTLILCVLAFVSLIPVLMRG
;
A
#
# COMPACT_ATOMS: atom_id res chain seq x y z
N LEU A 1 -12.70 -0.95 -1.69
CA LEU A 1 -12.93 0.46 -1.30
C LEU A 1 -12.38 1.38 -2.37
N ASP A 2 -13.19 2.37 -2.79
CA ASP A 2 -12.86 3.24 -3.90
C ASP A 2 -11.59 4.07 -3.64
N GLY A 3 -10.61 3.97 -4.56
CA GLY A 3 -9.37 4.70 -4.50
C GLY A 3 -8.34 4.23 -3.46
N LEU A 4 -8.66 3.30 -2.57
CA LEU A 4 -7.76 2.89 -1.49
C LEU A 4 -6.48 2.23 -2.04
N ALA A 5 -6.61 1.14 -2.79
CA ALA A 5 -5.46 0.41 -3.31
C ALA A 5 -4.59 1.27 -4.24
N ALA A 6 -5.21 1.98 -5.18
CA ALA A 6 -4.48 2.86 -6.09
C ALA A 6 -3.80 4.03 -5.36
N GLY A 7 -4.48 4.66 -4.38
CA GLY A 7 -3.93 5.77 -3.60
C GLY A 7 -2.71 5.36 -2.78
N ILE A 8 -2.79 4.22 -2.08
CA ILE A 8 -1.65 3.67 -1.33
C ILE A 8 -0.51 3.31 -2.28
N THR A 9 -0.82 2.68 -3.44
CA THR A 9 0.20 2.31 -4.42
C THR A 9 0.93 3.54 -4.98
N VAL A 10 0.26 4.66 -5.20
CA VAL A 10 0.93 5.91 -5.61
C VAL A 10 1.99 6.32 -4.58
N ILE A 11 1.64 6.34 -3.29
CA ILE A 11 2.55 6.77 -2.22
C ILE A 11 3.75 5.83 -2.12
N VAL A 12 3.51 4.51 -2.11
CA VAL A 12 4.56 3.49 -2.02
C VAL A 12 5.46 3.52 -3.26
N SER A 13 4.89 3.68 -4.46
CA SER A 13 5.66 3.77 -5.69
C SER A 13 6.52 5.03 -5.73
N LEU A 14 6.02 6.18 -5.30
CA LEU A 14 6.82 7.41 -5.21
C LEU A 14 7.96 7.27 -4.19
N PHE A 15 7.70 6.61 -3.06
CA PHE A 15 8.75 6.28 -2.08
C PHE A 15 9.85 5.44 -2.71
N PHE A 16 9.52 4.35 -3.42
CA PHE A 16 10.52 3.52 -4.08
C PHE A 16 11.21 4.25 -5.24
N ALA A 17 10.52 5.14 -5.95
CA ALA A 17 11.13 5.98 -6.97
C ALA A 17 12.23 6.87 -6.39
N LEU A 18 11.94 7.58 -5.29
CA LEU A 18 12.92 8.42 -4.61
C LEU A 18 14.10 7.60 -4.07
N THR A 19 13.81 6.45 -3.47
CA THR A 19 14.83 5.56 -2.92
C THR A 19 15.74 5.00 -4.01
N ALA A 20 15.17 4.52 -5.13
CA ALA A 20 15.91 4.00 -6.27
C ALA A 20 16.81 5.06 -6.89
N MET A 21 16.28 6.28 -7.07
CA MET A 21 17.08 7.40 -7.60
C MET A 21 18.24 7.77 -6.67
N ALA A 22 18.00 7.76 -5.36
CA ALA A 22 19.05 8.02 -4.36
C ALA A 22 20.14 6.95 -4.33
N LEU A 23 19.81 5.69 -4.70
CA LEU A 23 20.74 4.58 -4.84
C LEU A 23 21.42 4.51 -6.22
N GLY A 24 21.01 5.37 -7.16
CA GLY A 24 21.52 5.35 -8.54
C GLY A 24 20.91 4.27 -9.43
N ASP A 25 19.86 3.56 -8.98
CA ASP A 25 19.13 2.59 -9.79
C ASP A 25 18.03 3.28 -10.62
N SER A 26 18.41 3.73 -11.79
CA SER A 26 17.50 4.42 -12.71
C SER A 26 16.37 3.50 -13.21
N ALA A 27 16.62 2.20 -13.39
CA ALA A 27 15.61 1.26 -13.90
C ALA A 27 14.47 1.09 -12.91
N ALA A 28 14.79 0.78 -11.64
CA ALA A 28 13.78 0.68 -10.57
C ALA A 28 13.07 2.03 -10.35
N GLY A 29 13.81 3.15 -10.48
CA GLY A 29 13.24 4.48 -10.39
C GLY A 29 12.18 4.76 -11.46
N TYR A 30 12.49 4.51 -12.74
CA TYR A 30 11.55 4.71 -13.84
C TYR A 30 10.35 3.77 -13.76
N MET A 31 10.55 2.51 -13.38
CA MET A 31 9.44 1.57 -13.17
C MET A 31 8.49 2.07 -12.07
N SER A 32 9.04 2.55 -10.96
CA SER A 32 8.26 3.07 -9.84
C SER A 32 7.45 4.31 -10.24
N ILE A 33 8.06 5.24 -10.98
CA ILE A 33 7.37 6.45 -11.50
C ILE A 33 6.26 6.05 -12.48
N ALA A 34 6.50 5.08 -13.36
CA ALA A 34 5.50 4.62 -14.32
C ALA A 34 4.27 4.02 -13.61
N ILE A 35 4.49 3.20 -12.55
CA ILE A 35 3.40 2.66 -11.73
C ILE A 35 2.64 3.79 -11.03
N ALA A 36 3.35 4.73 -10.41
CA ALA A 36 2.72 5.88 -9.75
C ALA A 36 1.87 6.69 -10.73
N GLY A 37 2.40 7.00 -11.92
CA GLY A 37 1.67 7.73 -12.96
C GLY A 37 0.42 6.98 -13.45
N GLY A 38 0.54 5.68 -13.69
CA GLY A 38 -0.60 4.83 -14.06
C GLY A 38 -1.68 4.80 -12.98
N CYS A 39 -1.30 4.66 -11.71
CA CYS A 39 -2.24 4.71 -10.59
C CYS A 39 -2.88 6.09 -10.40
N ILE A 40 -2.14 7.18 -10.60
CA ILE A 40 -2.70 8.55 -10.58
C ILE A 40 -3.75 8.70 -11.70
N GLY A 41 -3.44 8.27 -12.92
CA GLY A 41 -4.39 8.27 -14.03
C GLY A 41 -5.65 7.45 -13.71
N PHE A 42 -5.47 6.26 -13.14
CA PHE A 42 -6.57 5.40 -12.73
C PHE A 42 -7.44 6.04 -11.64
N LEU A 43 -6.86 6.76 -10.68
CA LEU A 43 -7.58 7.42 -9.58
C LEU A 43 -8.58 8.48 -10.06
N PHE A 44 -8.39 9.11 -11.23
CA PHE A 44 -9.39 10.03 -11.76
C PHE A 44 -10.76 9.36 -11.96
N PHE A 45 -10.77 8.05 -12.20
CA PHE A 45 -11.98 7.28 -12.43
C PHE A 45 -12.34 6.37 -11.25
N ASN A 46 -11.38 6.01 -10.40
CA ASN A 46 -11.55 5.08 -9.28
C ASN A 46 -11.77 5.77 -7.93
N LYS A 47 -11.59 7.11 -7.83
CA LYS A 47 -11.96 7.82 -6.59
C LYS A 47 -13.47 7.80 -6.35
N TYR A 48 -13.87 7.84 -5.08
CA TYR A 48 -15.29 7.82 -4.68
C TYR A 48 -16.11 8.99 -5.26
N PRO A 49 -17.27 8.75 -5.86
CA PRO A 49 -17.82 7.46 -6.25
C PRO A 49 -17.12 6.90 -7.49
N ALA A 50 -16.61 5.68 -7.42
CA ALA A 50 -15.82 5.09 -8.49
C ALA A 50 -16.66 4.82 -9.74
N LYS A 51 -16.09 5.15 -10.90
CA LYS A 51 -16.66 4.85 -12.22
C LYS A 51 -16.09 3.57 -12.81
N ILE A 52 -14.89 3.17 -12.39
CA ILE A 52 -14.22 1.93 -12.79
C ILE A 52 -13.59 1.26 -11.58
N PHE A 53 -13.48 -0.05 -11.60
CA PHE A 53 -12.89 -0.87 -10.54
C PHE A 53 -11.63 -1.57 -11.03
N MET A 54 -10.65 -1.74 -10.13
CA MET A 54 -9.35 -2.33 -10.46
C MET A 54 -9.43 -3.82 -10.78
N GLY A 55 -10.28 -4.56 -10.05
CA GLY A 55 -10.37 -6.01 -10.12
C GLY A 55 -9.11 -6.72 -9.63
N ASP A 56 -9.15 -8.06 -9.65
CA ASP A 56 -8.05 -8.89 -9.17
C ASP A 56 -6.81 -8.79 -10.05
N THR A 57 -6.99 -8.68 -11.37
CA THR A 57 -5.88 -8.53 -12.32
C THR A 57 -5.03 -7.30 -12.00
N GLY A 58 -5.68 -6.16 -11.74
CA GLY A 58 -4.96 -4.92 -11.41
C GLY A 58 -4.30 -4.98 -10.03
N SER A 59 -5.01 -5.48 -9.02
CA SER A 59 -4.49 -5.54 -7.65
C SER A 59 -3.31 -6.52 -7.53
N LEU A 60 -3.38 -7.69 -8.17
CA LEU A 60 -2.30 -8.67 -8.20
C LEU A 60 -1.09 -8.14 -8.97
N PHE A 61 -1.33 -7.46 -10.12
CA PHE A 61 -0.25 -6.81 -10.87
C PHE A 61 0.48 -5.77 -10.00
N LEU A 62 -0.24 -4.88 -9.34
CA LEU A 62 0.38 -3.84 -8.51
C LEU A 62 1.15 -4.44 -7.33
N GLY A 63 0.59 -5.43 -6.65
CA GLY A 63 1.28 -6.13 -5.57
C GLY A 63 2.56 -6.80 -6.03
N GLY A 64 2.52 -7.51 -7.16
CA GLY A 64 3.69 -8.14 -7.78
C GLY A 64 4.74 -7.12 -8.19
N ALA A 65 4.34 -6.04 -8.88
CA ALA A 65 5.25 -5.01 -9.35
C ALA A 65 6.01 -4.30 -8.21
N ILE A 66 5.30 -3.90 -7.15
CA ILE A 66 5.93 -3.28 -5.97
C ILE A 66 6.88 -4.28 -5.27
N SER A 67 6.49 -5.55 -5.17
CA SER A 67 7.34 -6.58 -4.56
C SER A 67 8.63 -6.79 -5.36
N VAL A 68 8.55 -6.85 -6.69
CA VAL A 68 9.72 -6.99 -7.58
C VAL A 68 10.65 -5.79 -7.44
N ILE A 69 10.12 -4.57 -7.37
CA ILE A 69 10.94 -3.36 -7.16
C ILE A 69 11.66 -3.43 -5.81
N ALA A 70 10.95 -3.78 -4.74
CA ALA A 70 11.55 -3.86 -3.40
C ALA A 70 12.66 -4.93 -3.32
N VAL A 71 12.44 -6.09 -3.95
CA VAL A 71 13.45 -7.15 -4.00
C VAL A 71 14.62 -6.75 -4.91
N GLY A 72 14.37 -6.12 -6.06
CA GLY A 72 15.40 -5.62 -6.97
C GLY A 72 16.31 -4.58 -6.33
N LEU A 73 15.76 -3.75 -5.44
CA LEU A 73 16.54 -2.78 -4.65
C LEU A 73 17.19 -3.41 -3.40
N GLU A 74 17.08 -4.72 -3.21
CA GLU A 74 17.55 -5.45 -2.02
C GLU A 74 16.93 -4.95 -0.70
N MET A 75 15.71 -4.42 -0.76
CA MET A 75 15.01 -3.79 0.36
C MET A 75 13.65 -4.44 0.70
N PRO A 76 13.53 -5.78 0.77
CA PRO A 76 12.23 -6.42 1.03
C PRO A 76 11.67 -6.08 2.42
N LEU A 77 12.54 -5.83 3.42
CA LEU A 77 12.10 -5.46 4.76
C LEU A 77 11.55 -4.02 4.82
N ILE A 78 12.06 -3.14 3.98
CA ILE A 78 11.52 -1.77 3.87
C ILE A 78 10.11 -1.78 3.29
N LEU A 79 9.80 -2.74 2.40
CA LEU A 79 8.44 -2.92 1.90
C LEU A 79 7.44 -3.25 3.02
N VAL A 80 7.87 -3.99 4.05
CA VAL A 80 7.00 -4.28 5.22
C VAL A 80 6.58 -2.99 5.92
N ILE A 81 7.47 -2.00 6.00
CA ILE A 81 7.17 -0.70 6.63
C ILE A 81 6.36 0.17 5.66
N ALA A 82 6.87 0.39 4.44
CA ALA A 82 6.23 1.25 3.46
C ALA A 82 4.86 0.70 3.01
N GLY A 83 4.74 -0.62 2.87
CA GLY A 83 3.53 -1.34 2.50
C GLY A 83 2.72 -1.86 3.69
N PHE A 84 2.93 -1.35 4.89
CA PHE A 84 2.28 -1.83 6.12
C PHE A 84 0.76 -1.92 6.00
N VAL A 85 0.13 -0.99 5.31
CA VAL A 85 -1.34 -1.00 5.14
C VAL A 85 -1.79 -2.23 4.35
N TYR A 86 -1.08 -2.64 3.28
CA TYR A 86 -1.41 -3.88 2.56
C TYR A 86 -1.25 -5.11 3.46
N LEU A 87 -0.18 -5.14 4.26
CA LEU A 87 0.07 -6.21 5.21
C LEU A 87 -1.04 -6.26 6.27
N PHE A 88 -1.44 -5.11 6.81
CA PHE A 88 -2.47 -5.02 7.85
C PHE A 88 -3.85 -5.43 7.34
N GLU A 89 -4.21 -5.04 6.10
CA GLU A 89 -5.42 -5.52 5.42
C GLU A 89 -5.44 -7.05 5.35
N THR A 90 -4.36 -7.66 4.87
CA THR A 90 -4.24 -9.12 4.73
C THR A 90 -4.25 -9.81 6.08
N LEU A 91 -3.46 -9.32 7.05
CA LEU A 91 -3.41 -9.91 8.40
C LEU A 91 -4.77 -9.84 9.10
N SER A 92 -5.53 -8.78 8.91
CA SER A 92 -6.87 -8.64 9.50
C SER A 92 -7.81 -9.76 9.03
N VAL A 93 -7.71 -10.18 7.77
CA VAL A 93 -8.48 -11.32 7.24
C VAL A 93 -8.00 -12.63 7.85
N ILE A 94 -6.69 -12.86 7.87
CA ILE A 94 -6.10 -14.09 8.44
C ILE A 94 -6.50 -14.24 9.91
N LEU A 95 -6.36 -13.19 10.70
CA LEU A 95 -6.71 -13.19 12.13
C LEU A 95 -8.22 -13.40 12.34
N GLN A 96 -9.06 -12.77 11.54
CA GLN A 96 -10.51 -12.94 11.61
C GLN A 96 -10.91 -14.40 11.32
N VAL A 97 -10.39 -14.98 10.24
CA VAL A 97 -10.69 -16.36 9.85
C VAL A 97 -10.17 -17.35 10.88
N ALA A 98 -8.93 -17.17 11.36
CA ALA A 98 -8.33 -18.02 12.38
C ALA A 98 -9.13 -17.98 13.67
N SER A 99 -9.47 -16.79 14.18
CA SER A 99 -10.28 -16.62 15.38
C SER A 99 -11.65 -17.30 15.24
N PHE A 100 -12.33 -17.05 14.12
CA PHE A 100 -13.66 -17.62 13.90
C PHE A 100 -13.63 -19.15 13.82
N LYS A 101 -12.62 -19.73 13.15
CA LYS A 101 -12.44 -21.19 13.08
C LYS A 101 -12.09 -21.82 14.43
N LEU A 102 -11.26 -21.14 15.24
CA LEU A 102 -10.79 -21.71 16.51
C LEU A 102 -11.74 -21.46 17.68
N THR A 103 -12.42 -20.33 17.72
CA THR A 103 -13.20 -19.90 18.89
C THR A 103 -14.69 -19.63 18.61
N GLY A 104 -15.10 -19.62 17.33
CA GLY A 104 -16.45 -19.22 16.92
C GLY A 104 -16.72 -17.70 17.08
N LYS A 105 -15.73 -16.91 17.50
CA LYS A 105 -15.88 -15.47 17.76
C LYS A 105 -15.16 -14.62 16.71
N ARG A 106 -15.74 -13.49 16.38
CA ARG A 106 -15.14 -12.51 15.49
C ARG A 106 -14.30 -11.50 16.29
N ILE A 107 -13.09 -11.19 15.82
CA ILE A 107 -12.24 -10.13 16.39
C ILE A 107 -12.71 -8.77 15.88
N PHE A 108 -12.89 -8.66 14.56
CA PHE A 108 -13.35 -7.45 13.90
C PHE A 108 -14.83 -7.58 13.54
N LYS A 109 -15.56 -6.46 13.45
CA LYS A 109 -16.95 -6.46 12.96
C LYS A 109 -17.05 -7.06 11.56
N MET A 110 -16.08 -6.72 10.71
CA MET A 110 -15.90 -7.26 9.36
C MET A 110 -14.42 -7.23 8.99
N ALA A 111 -13.96 -8.13 8.13
CA ALA A 111 -12.63 -8.13 7.53
C ALA A 111 -12.77 -8.10 6.00
N PRO A 112 -11.83 -7.47 5.28
CA PRO A 112 -10.62 -6.76 5.73
C PRO A 112 -10.89 -5.54 6.63
N ILE A 113 -9.81 -4.98 7.25
CA ILE A 113 -9.95 -3.99 8.32
C ILE A 113 -10.65 -2.70 7.90
N HIS A 114 -10.56 -2.27 6.64
CA HIS A 114 -11.29 -1.10 6.16
C HIS A 114 -12.82 -1.27 6.32
N HIS A 115 -13.37 -2.47 6.10
CA HIS A 115 -14.79 -2.74 6.35
C HIS A 115 -15.16 -2.67 7.83
N HIS A 116 -14.21 -3.00 8.73
CA HIS A 116 -14.45 -2.79 10.16
C HIS A 116 -14.72 -1.31 10.47
N PHE A 117 -13.94 -0.39 9.87
CA PHE A 117 -14.14 1.05 10.06
C PHE A 117 -15.43 1.56 9.41
N GLU A 118 -15.83 1.02 8.26
CA GLU A 118 -17.14 1.30 7.66
C GLU A 118 -18.29 0.90 8.60
N MET A 119 -18.19 -0.31 9.18
CA MET A 119 -19.15 -0.79 10.17
C MET A 119 -19.12 -0.01 11.51
N CYS A 120 -18.07 0.78 11.74
CA CYS A 120 -17.96 1.74 12.83
C CYS A 120 -18.50 3.13 12.46
N GLY A 121 -19.04 3.31 11.24
CA GLY A 121 -19.67 4.55 10.78
C GLY A 121 -18.72 5.54 10.13
N TRP A 122 -17.51 5.12 9.76
CA TRP A 122 -16.61 5.99 9.00
C TRP A 122 -17.03 6.04 7.53
N LYS A 123 -16.96 7.24 6.93
CA LYS A 123 -17.19 7.42 5.50
C LYS A 123 -15.96 6.90 4.72
N GLU A 124 -16.17 6.34 3.53
CA GLU A 124 -15.12 5.80 2.66
C GLU A 124 -13.96 6.78 2.46
N ASN A 125 -14.25 8.01 2.08
CA ASN A 125 -13.23 9.04 1.89
C ASN A 125 -12.36 9.27 3.14
N LYS A 126 -12.95 9.16 4.36
CA LYS A 126 -12.19 9.28 5.60
C LYS A 126 -11.24 8.11 5.78
N ILE A 127 -11.68 6.89 5.47
CA ILE A 127 -10.84 5.68 5.57
C ILE A 127 -9.66 5.79 4.60
N VAL A 128 -9.93 6.13 3.33
CA VAL A 128 -8.89 6.31 2.31
C VAL A 128 -7.88 7.38 2.74
N LEU A 129 -8.35 8.52 3.25
CA LEU A 129 -7.46 9.60 3.70
C LEU A 129 -6.59 9.17 4.88
N VAL A 130 -7.16 8.51 5.88
CA VAL A 130 -6.41 8.06 7.07
C VAL A 130 -5.39 7.00 6.69
N PHE A 131 -5.75 6.00 5.87
CA PHE A 131 -4.84 4.95 5.43
C PHE A 131 -3.72 5.49 4.54
N SER A 132 -4.03 6.45 3.67
CA SER A 132 -3.03 7.16 2.86
C SER A 132 -2.08 7.99 3.73
N ALA A 133 -2.59 8.69 4.75
CA ALA A 133 -1.76 9.45 5.69
C ALA A 133 -0.84 8.53 6.50
N VAL A 134 -1.34 7.39 6.98
CA VAL A 134 -0.52 6.38 7.67
C VAL A 134 0.58 5.86 6.76
N THR A 135 0.23 5.51 5.51
CA THR A 135 1.22 5.04 4.52
C THR A 135 2.29 6.10 4.26
N LEU A 136 1.90 7.36 4.09
CA LEU A 136 2.84 8.46 3.87
C LEU A 136 3.80 8.63 5.06
N ILE A 137 3.29 8.62 6.28
CA ILE A 137 4.12 8.70 7.50
C ILE A 137 5.11 7.55 7.55
N LEU A 138 4.66 6.32 7.29
CA LEU A 138 5.52 5.14 7.29
C LEU A 138 6.57 5.18 6.18
N CYS A 139 6.23 5.67 4.99
CA CYS A 139 7.20 5.89 3.91
C CYS A 139 8.26 6.94 4.29
N VAL A 140 7.86 8.04 4.94
CA VAL A 140 8.80 9.04 5.45
C VAL A 140 9.73 8.43 6.49
N LEU A 141 9.21 7.69 7.46
CA LEU A 141 10.01 7.00 8.47
C LEU A 141 10.97 5.98 7.85
N ALA A 142 10.49 5.20 6.87
CA ALA A 142 11.32 4.27 6.12
C ALA A 142 12.44 5.00 5.37
N PHE A 143 12.15 6.12 4.71
CA PHE A 143 13.17 6.91 4.00
C PHE A 143 14.21 7.47 4.96
N VAL A 144 13.79 8.02 6.10
CA VAL A 144 14.70 8.53 7.14
C VAL A 144 15.61 7.42 7.67
N SER A 145 15.10 6.20 7.84
CA SER A 145 15.91 5.06 8.27
C SER A 145 16.97 4.63 7.25
N LEU A 146 16.78 4.98 5.98
CA LEU A 146 17.74 4.69 4.90
C LEU A 146 18.83 5.75 4.74
N ILE A 147 18.66 6.96 5.30
CA ILE A 147 19.67 8.04 5.18
C ILE A 147 21.09 7.58 5.53
N PRO A 148 21.33 6.84 6.65
CA PRO A 148 22.67 6.39 6.99
C PRO A 148 23.29 5.42 5.96
N VAL A 149 22.44 4.67 5.25
CA VAL A 149 22.88 3.75 4.20
C VAL A 149 23.19 4.54 2.92
N LEU A 150 22.34 5.48 2.54
CA LEU A 150 22.50 6.34 1.37
C LEU A 150 23.73 7.27 1.47
N MET A 151 24.13 7.65 2.70
CA MET A 151 25.31 8.50 2.92
C MET A 151 26.64 7.72 2.94
N ARG A 152 26.60 6.38 2.90
CA ARG A 152 27.80 5.52 2.94
C ARG A 152 28.20 4.97 1.57
N GLY A 153 27.33 5.06 0.57
CA GLY A 153 27.57 4.66 -0.81
C GLY A 153 27.95 5.86 -1.64
#